data_5e75e26ae3f651ae34a5b3453cd4fe27
#
_entry.id   5e75e26ae3f651ae34a5b3453cd4fe27
#
_cell.length_a   1.000
_cell.length_b   1.000
_cell.length_c   1.000
_cell.angle_alpha   90.00
_cell.angle_beta   90.00
_cell.angle_gamma   90.00
#
_symmetry.space_group_name_H-M   'P 1'
#
loop_
_entity.id
_entity.type
_entity.pdbx_description
1 polymer ?
#
loop_
_entity_poly.entity_id
_entity_poly.type
_entity_poly.pdbx_seq_one_letter_code
_entity_poly.pdbx_strand_id
1 'polypeptide(L)'
;MLNDYKGLKLIASSNPHIRNNEDTRSIMLDVIIALCPALIMSVIRFGFRALISVLVSVVSAMFFEWLYRKLMHKTQTLGDLSAAVTGVLLAFVCPVTLPYWMLIVGNFFAIFVVKQLYGGLGKNFLNPALAGRAALVACYTSQMTKWIDPASGKAPLFGGADVVTAATPLAMMKGGEFAEVTAQYSLSDMFIGNIGGSLGEISAMMLLIGGVYLIFRKVISWQIPVAYIGTVAVLTFLFPQGNDAMSWMLYNVLGGGLFLGAFFMATDYVTSPVTKKGQLIFGIGCGLITVFIRYFGSYPEGVCYSILVMNCCTWIIDKYTKPTRFGVDKKAAKEAAKK
;
A
#
# COMPACT_ATOMS: atom_id res chain seq x y z
N MET A 1 49.94 -7.43 -32.49
CA MET A 1 48.89 -6.92 -31.58
C MET A 1 48.00 -8.02 -31.00
N LEU A 2 48.52 -9.18 -30.59
CA LEU A 2 47.71 -10.27 -29.99
C LEU A 2 48.25 -10.76 -28.64
N ASN A 3 49.24 -10.09 -28.05
CA ASN A 3 49.92 -10.56 -26.84
C ASN A 3 49.62 -9.77 -25.55
N ASP A 4 48.77 -8.70 -25.60
CA ASP A 4 48.48 -7.86 -24.43
C ASP A 4 47.41 -8.40 -23.48
N TYR A 5 46.84 -9.57 -23.79
CA TYR A 5 45.76 -10.15 -22.97
C TYR A 5 46.20 -11.29 -22.05
N LYS A 6 47.52 -11.56 -21.97
CA LYS A 6 48.06 -12.55 -21.04
C LYS A 6 47.98 -12.06 -19.60
N GLY A 7 46.93 -12.41 -18.91
CA GLY A 7 46.69 -12.08 -17.51
C GLY A 7 45.28 -11.57 -17.19
N LEU A 8 44.51 -11.22 -18.20
CA LEU A 8 43.10 -10.85 -18.00
C LEU A 8 42.24 -12.12 -17.86
N LYS A 9 41.66 -12.32 -16.67
CA LYS A 9 40.60 -13.34 -16.48
C LYS A 9 39.35 -12.82 -17.16
N LEU A 10 39.10 -13.22 -18.39
CA LEU A 10 37.87 -12.95 -19.10
C LEU A 10 36.74 -13.79 -18.51
N ILE A 11 35.72 -13.14 -18.00
CA ILE A 11 34.51 -13.81 -17.50
C ILE A 11 33.46 -13.75 -18.61
N ALA A 12 33.07 -14.91 -19.14
CA ALA A 12 31.91 -14.98 -20.02
C ALA A 12 30.62 -14.83 -19.20
N SER A 13 29.92 -13.74 -19.39
CA SER A 13 28.62 -13.50 -18.76
C SER A 13 27.51 -13.48 -19.81
N SER A 14 26.33 -13.97 -19.45
CA SER A 14 25.13 -13.82 -20.29
C SER A 14 24.70 -12.36 -20.42
N ASN A 15 24.12 -12.02 -21.56
CA ASN A 15 23.55 -10.67 -21.77
C ASN A 15 22.46 -10.35 -20.72
N PRO A 16 22.34 -9.08 -20.27
CA PRO A 16 23.12 -7.89 -20.67
C PRO A 16 24.47 -7.82 -19.94
N HIS A 17 25.51 -7.33 -20.63
CA HIS A 17 26.86 -7.15 -20.05
C HIS A 17 26.95 -5.92 -19.15
N ILE A 18 26.13 -4.90 -19.41
CA ILE A 18 25.98 -3.71 -18.56
C ILE A 18 24.77 -3.96 -17.64
N ARG A 19 25.00 -4.04 -16.35
CA ARG A 19 23.97 -4.25 -15.32
C ARG A 19 23.86 -3.03 -14.43
N ASN A 20 22.64 -2.71 -14.00
CA ASN A 20 22.41 -1.75 -12.93
C ASN A 20 22.78 -2.39 -11.58
N ASN A 21 23.30 -1.59 -10.65
CA ASN A 21 23.61 -2.02 -9.28
C ASN A 21 22.37 -2.11 -8.38
N GLU A 22 21.19 -1.80 -8.90
CA GLU A 22 19.92 -1.89 -8.16
C GLU A 22 19.43 -3.33 -8.11
N ASP A 23 19.45 -3.90 -6.91
CA ASP A 23 18.90 -5.21 -6.61
C ASP A 23 17.52 -5.09 -5.97
N THR A 24 16.73 -6.17 -5.99
CA THR A 24 15.43 -6.24 -5.30
C THR A 24 15.55 -5.84 -3.83
N ARG A 25 16.65 -6.22 -3.16
CA ARG A 25 16.91 -5.87 -1.77
C ARG A 25 17.06 -4.36 -1.57
N SER A 26 17.78 -3.66 -2.46
CA SER A 26 17.97 -2.20 -2.34
C SER A 26 16.65 -1.45 -2.53
N ILE A 27 15.84 -1.88 -3.48
CA ILE A 27 14.50 -1.31 -3.73
C ILE A 27 13.57 -1.51 -2.52
N MET A 28 13.52 -2.73 -1.95
CA MET A 28 12.70 -3.01 -0.77
C MET A 28 13.19 -2.26 0.47
N LEU A 29 14.51 -2.06 0.59
CA LEU A 29 15.09 -1.25 1.66
C LEU A 29 14.71 0.23 1.51
N ASP A 30 14.74 0.79 0.30
CA ASP A 30 14.26 2.15 0.04
C ASP A 30 12.79 2.34 0.45
N VAL A 31 11.93 1.33 0.21
CA VAL A 31 10.53 1.35 0.66
C VAL A 31 10.43 1.37 2.19
N ILE A 32 11.24 0.55 2.89
CA ILE A 32 11.26 0.55 4.37
C ILE A 32 11.73 1.91 4.89
N ILE A 33 12.79 2.50 4.31
CA ILE A 33 13.28 3.84 4.67
C ILE A 33 12.18 4.90 4.46
N ALA A 34 11.46 4.83 3.35
CA ALA A 34 10.36 5.75 3.04
C ALA A 34 9.18 5.63 4.02
N LEU A 35 8.98 4.46 4.65
CA LEU A 35 7.96 4.24 5.68
C LEU A 35 8.42 4.63 7.09
N CYS A 36 9.72 4.81 7.33
CA CYS A 36 10.25 5.18 8.65
C CYS A 36 9.65 6.48 9.23
N PRO A 37 9.48 7.59 8.47
CA PRO A 37 8.86 8.80 9.00
C PRO A 37 7.45 8.56 9.56
N ALA A 38 6.64 7.78 8.84
CA ALA A 38 5.29 7.41 9.28
C ALA A 38 5.32 6.51 10.53
N LEU A 39 6.29 5.59 10.63
CA LEU A 39 6.51 4.77 11.82
C LEU A 39 6.89 5.62 13.04
N ILE A 40 7.81 6.56 12.87
CA ILE A 40 8.24 7.47 13.94
C ILE A 40 7.03 8.26 14.46
N MET A 41 6.21 8.81 13.56
CA MET A 41 5.01 9.55 13.95
C MET A 41 4.02 8.65 14.69
N SER A 42 3.83 7.41 14.24
CA SER A 42 2.97 6.43 14.91
C SER A 42 3.44 6.12 16.33
N VAL A 43 4.76 5.99 16.54
CA VAL A 43 5.34 5.76 17.88
C VAL A 43 5.16 6.99 18.77
N ILE A 44 5.30 8.19 18.24
CA ILE A 44 5.08 9.43 19.01
C ILE A 44 3.63 9.51 19.47
N ARG A 45 2.66 9.17 18.61
CA ARG A 45 1.22 9.28 18.89
C ARG A 45 0.68 8.14 19.73
N PHE A 46 0.95 6.90 19.35
CA PHE A 46 0.38 5.71 19.99
C PHE A 46 1.33 5.04 21.00
N GLY A 47 2.58 5.48 21.08
CA GLY A 47 3.58 4.90 21.98
C GLY A 47 4.26 3.64 21.42
N PHE A 48 5.01 2.98 22.30
CA PHE A 48 5.83 1.81 21.95
C PHE A 48 5.04 0.60 21.45
N ARG A 49 3.73 0.51 21.73
CA ARG A 49 2.87 -0.54 21.20
C ARG A 49 2.87 -0.55 19.66
N ALA A 50 2.90 0.62 19.04
CA ALA A 50 3.00 0.75 17.59
C ALA A 50 4.26 0.09 17.02
N LEU A 51 5.41 0.33 17.65
CA LEU A 51 6.68 -0.28 17.27
C LEU A 51 6.65 -1.80 17.44
N ILE A 52 6.15 -2.30 18.57
CA ILE A 52 6.04 -3.74 18.83
C ILE A 52 5.10 -4.41 17.81
N SER A 53 3.97 -3.79 17.47
CA SER A 53 3.05 -4.31 16.46
C SER A 53 3.73 -4.47 15.09
N VAL A 54 4.53 -3.48 14.67
CA VAL A 54 5.30 -3.55 13.42
C VAL A 54 6.38 -4.65 13.52
N LEU A 55 7.11 -4.74 14.61
CA LEU A 55 8.13 -5.78 14.80
C LEU A 55 7.53 -7.19 14.78
N VAL A 56 6.43 -7.42 15.49
CA VAL A 56 5.72 -8.71 15.49
C VAL A 56 5.23 -9.05 14.06
N SER A 57 4.71 -8.07 13.35
CA SER A 57 4.25 -8.26 11.97
C SER A 57 5.40 -8.61 11.02
N VAL A 58 6.53 -7.92 11.10
CA VAL A 58 7.71 -8.19 10.26
C VAL A 58 8.28 -9.57 10.58
N VAL A 59 8.48 -9.90 11.85
CA VAL A 59 9.04 -11.19 12.26
C VAL A 59 8.14 -12.34 11.83
N SER A 60 6.82 -12.22 12.03
CA SER A 60 5.87 -13.25 11.62
C SER A 60 5.80 -13.41 10.09
N ALA A 61 5.85 -12.31 9.32
CA ALA A 61 5.88 -12.36 7.86
C ALA A 61 7.14 -13.08 7.34
N MET A 62 8.31 -12.74 7.88
CA MET A 62 9.57 -13.41 7.54
C MET A 62 9.55 -14.89 7.96
N PHE A 63 8.99 -15.20 9.12
CA PHE A 63 8.85 -16.58 9.59
C PHE A 63 7.98 -17.43 8.64
N PHE A 64 6.82 -16.92 8.21
CA PHE A 64 5.94 -17.66 7.29
C PHE A 64 6.55 -17.84 5.90
N GLU A 65 7.35 -16.89 5.41
CA GLU A 65 8.08 -17.06 4.16
C GLU A 65 9.15 -18.14 4.29
N TRP A 66 9.93 -18.11 5.37
CA TRP A 66 10.93 -19.13 5.67
C TRP A 66 10.29 -20.51 5.82
N LEU A 67 9.20 -20.61 6.59
CA LEU A 67 8.50 -21.86 6.85
C LEU A 67 7.99 -22.50 5.55
N TYR A 68 7.28 -21.72 4.74
CA TYR A 68 6.76 -22.21 3.46
C TYR A 68 7.87 -22.73 2.55
N ARG A 69 8.94 -21.96 2.38
CA ARG A 69 10.04 -22.33 1.51
C ARG A 69 10.82 -23.54 2.01
N LYS A 70 10.95 -23.68 3.32
CA LYS A 70 11.53 -24.86 3.94
C LYS A 70 10.64 -26.10 3.72
N LEU A 71 9.34 -25.99 3.93
CA LEU A 71 8.40 -27.10 3.72
C LEU A 71 8.33 -27.56 2.26
N MET A 72 8.43 -26.62 1.33
CA MET A 72 8.36 -26.88 -0.11
C MET A 72 9.74 -27.12 -0.75
N HIS A 73 10.80 -27.26 0.03
CA HIS A 73 12.18 -27.46 -0.42
C HIS A 73 12.64 -26.45 -1.48
N LYS A 74 12.18 -25.17 -1.38
CA LYS A 74 12.55 -24.07 -2.27
C LYS A 74 13.74 -23.28 -1.72
N THR A 75 14.47 -22.60 -2.61
CA THR A 75 15.56 -21.68 -2.22
C THR A 75 15.03 -20.56 -1.36
N GLN A 76 15.75 -20.19 -0.29
CA GLN A 76 15.37 -19.12 0.62
C GLN A 76 15.52 -17.75 -0.05
N THR A 77 14.52 -16.87 0.14
CA THR A 77 14.50 -15.49 -0.40
C THR A 77 14.38 -14.42 0.69
N LEU A 78 14.59 -14.76 1.95
CA LEU A 78 14.51 -13.79 3.06
C LEU A 78 15.40 -12.56 2.87
N GLY A 79 16.49 -12.72 2.11
CA GLY A 79 17.45 -11.65 1.82
C GLY A 79 16.92 -10.53 0.92
N ASP A 80 15.79 -10.73 0.22
CA ASP A 80 15.17 -9.72 -0.65
C ASP A 80 14.33 -8.68 0.10
N LEU A 81 14.09 -8.87 1.41
CA LEU A 81 13.28 -8.02 2.31
C LEU A 81 11.81 -7.84 1.91
N SER A 82 11.32 -8.53 0.89
CA SER A 82 9.95 -8.36 0.41
C SER A 82 8.88 -8.81 1.43
N ALA A 83 9.19 -9.84 2.25
CA ALA A 83 8.32 -10.23 3.36
C ALA A 83 8.32 -9.19 4.48
N ALA A 84 9.46 -8.55 4.74
CA ALA A 84 9.56 -7.49 5.73
C ALA A 84 8.69 -6.28 5.32
N VAL A 85 8.77 -5.84 4.06
CA VAL A 85 7.91 -4.78 3.52
C VAL A 85 6.44 -5.15 3.66
N THR A 86 6.04 -6.38 3.29
CA THR A 86 4.65 -6.84 3.46
C THR A 86 4.21 -6.78 4.92
N GLY A 87 5.07 -7.20 5.87
CA GLY A 87 4.79 -7.14 7.29
C GLY A 87 4.62 -5.71 7.81
N VAL A 88 5.48 -4.77 7.40
CA VAL A 88 5.35 -3.34 7.75
C VAL A 88 4.04 -2.78 7.21
N LEU A 89 3.75 -3.00 5.93
CA LEU A 89 2.52 -2.49 5.30
C LEU A 89 1.26 -3.07 5.93
N LEU A 90 1.25 -4.37 6.27
CA LEU A 90 0.11 -4.98 6.96
C LEU A 90 -0.11 -4.35 8.35
N ALA A 91 0.96 -4.17 9.14
CA ALA A 91 0.85 -3.50 10.43
C ALA A 91 0.31 -2.07 10.27
N PHE A 92 0.76 -1.33 9.26
CA PHE A 92 0.35 0.06 9.01
C PHE A 92 -1.13 0.22 8.69
N VAL A 93 -1.75 -0.75 8.06
CA VAL A 93 -3.19 -0.73 7.74
C VAL A 93 -4.06 -1.36 8.82
N CYS A 94 -3.48 -1.78 9.95
CA CYS A 94 -4.20 -2.32 11.09
C CYS A 94 -4.28 -1.30 12.23
N PRO A 95 -5.32 -1.35 13.09
CA PRO A 95 -5.40 -0.52 14.29
C PRO A 95 -4.36 -0.94 15.34
N VAL A 96 -3.89 0.01 16.13
CA VAL A 96 -2.94 -0.24 17.24
C VAL A 96 -3.54 -1.14 18.33
N THR A 97 -4.87 -1.11 18.49
CA THR A 97 -5.61 -1.93 19.46
C THR A 97 -5.59 -3.41 19.14
N LEU A 98 -5.25 -3.78 17.89
CA LEU A 98 -5.30 -5.16 17.44
C LEU A 98 -4.38 -6.06 18.27
N PRO A 99 -4.87 -7.20 18.79
CA PRO A 99 -4.03 -8.18 19.46
C PRO A 99 -2.94 -8.72 18.53
N TYR A 100 -1.74 -8.91 19.06
CA TYR A 100 -0.58 -9.35 18.25
C TYR A 100 -0.80 -10.67 17.52
N TRP A 101 -1.56 -11.61 18.12
CA TRP A 101 -1.86 -12.89 17.46
C TRP A 101 -2.71 -12.73 16.19
N MET A 102 -3.59 -11.73 16.12
CA MET A 102 -4.35 -11.43 14.90
C MET A 102 -3.45 -10.91 13.79
N LEU A 103 -2.45 -10.09 14.11
CA LEU A 103 -1.42 -9.69 13.14
C LEU A 103 -0.66 -10.90 12.58
N ILE A 104 -0.36 -11.88 13.43
CA ILE A 104 0.28 -13.14 13.00
C ILE A 104 -0.63 -13.90 12.02
N VAL A 105 -1.93 -14.02 12.32
CA VAL A 105 -2.90 -14.65 11.40
C VAL A 105 -3.01 -13.88 10.08
N GLY A 106 -3.04 -12.54 10.11
CA GLY A 106 -3.03 -11.70 8.91
C GLY A 106 -1.79 -11.92 8.05
N ASN A 107 -0.60 -12.01 8.67
CA ASN A 107 0.66 -12.30 7.97
C ASN A 107 0.70 -13.72 7.41
N PHE A 108 0.14 -14.71 8.13
CA PHE A 108 -0.01 -16.05 7.57
C PHE A 108 -0.81 -16.01 6.28
N PHE A 109 -1.96 -15.35 6.26
CA PHE A 109 -2.77 -15.22 5.06
C PHE A 109 -2.04 -14.45 3.96
N ALA A 110 -1.45 -13.30 4.28
CA ALA A 110 -0.74 -12.47 3.32
C ALA A 110 0.44 -13.20 2.66
N ILE A 111 1.32 -13.79 3.47
CA ILE A 111 2.55 -14.41 2.97
C ILE A 111 2.32 -15.82 2.47
N PHE A 112 1.70 -16.67 3.28
CA PHE A 112 1.56 -18.09 2.92
C PHE A 112 0.57 -18.26 1.78
N VAL A 113 -0.66 -17.71 1.91
CA VAL A 113 -1.73 -17.92 0.94
C VAL A 113 -1.54 -17.03 -0.30
N VAL A 114 -1.43 -15.71 -0.12
CA VAL A 114 -1.47 -14.77 -1.25
C VAL A 114 -0.13 -14.66 -1.99
N LYS A 115 1.01 -14.73 -1.27
CA LYS A 115 2.33 -14.59 -1.90
C LYS A 115 2.94 -15.93 -2.30
N GLN A 116 3.08 -16.87 -1.36
CA GLN A 116 3.90 -18.07 -1.57
C GLN A 116 3.20 -19.18 -2.33
N LEU A 117 1.89 -19.40 -2.14
CA LEU A 117 1.15 -20.42 -2.92
C LEU A 117 1.14 -20.11 -4.41
N TYR A 118 1.13 -18.83 -4.80
CA TYR A 118 1.20 -18.40 -6.20
C TYR A 118 2.62 -18.44 -6.79
N GLY A 119 3.64 -18.73 -5.98
CA GLY A 119 5.01 -18.91 -6.45
C GLY A 119 6.03 -17.91 -5.92
N GLY A 120 5.64 -17.03 -5.01
CA GLY A 120 6.49 -16.03 -4.36
C GLY A 120 6.51 -14.67 -5.06
N LEU A 121 7.55 -13.87 -4.80
CA LEU A 121 7.67 -12.53 -5.36
C LEU A 121 7.60 -12.56 -6.91
N GLY A 122 6.81 -11.66 -7.47
CA GLY A 122 6.65 -11.53 -8.93
C GLY A 122 5.51 -12.36 -9.52
N LYS A 123 4.85 -13.25 -8.75
CA LYS A 123 3.78 -14.13 -9.23
C LYS A 123 2.44 -13.94 -8.51
N ASN A 124 2.39 -13.09 -7.49
CA ASN A 124 1.16 -12.74 -6.79
C ASN A 124 0.30 -11.81 -7.66
N PHE A 125 -0.98 -12.12 -7.78
CA PHE A 125 -1.94 -11.30 -8.55
C PHE A 125 -2.62 -10.21 -7.69
N LEU A 126 -2.53 -10.31 -6.36
CA LEU A 126 -3.03 -9.35 -5.38
C LEU A 126 -1.88 -8.80 -4.54
N ASN A 127 -2.03 -7.59 -4.03
CA ASN A 127 -1.14 -7.06 -3.02
C ASN A 127 -1.30 -7.86 -1.71
N PRO A 128 -0.23 -8.54 -1.22
CA PRO A 128 -0.34 -9.45 -0.08
C PRO A 128 -0.78 -8.76 1.21
N ALA A 129 -0.27 -7.55 1.50
CA ALA A 129 -0.61 -6.82 2.72
C ALA A 129 -2.09 -6.42 2.74
N LEU A 130 -2.63 -5.95 1.61
CA LEU A 130 -4.05 -5.60 1.49
C LEU A 130 -4.96 -6.82 1.56
N ALA A 131 -4.55 -7.93 0.96
CA ALA A 131 -5.30 -9.18 1.04
C ALA A 131 -5.33 -9.73 2.47
N GLY A 132 -4.20 -9.64 3.21
CA GLY A 132 -4.14 -9.97 4.64
C GLY A 132 -5.08 -9.08 5.47
N ARG A 133 -5.09 -7.77 5.22
CA ARG A 133 -6.04 -6.83 5.85
C ARG A 133 -7.49 -7.20 5.54
N ALA A 134 -7.81 -7.47 4.28
CA ALA A 134 -9.18 -7.84 3.89
C ALA A 134 -9.65 -9.11 4.60
N ALA A 135 -8.79 -10.12 4.73
CA ALA A 135 -9.06 -11.33 5.50
C ALA A 135 -9.31 -11.03 6.99
N LEU A 136 -8.48 -10.18 7.61
CA LEU A 136 -8.67 -9.76 8.99
C LEU A 136 -9.97 -8.99 9.20
N VAL A 137 -10.33 -8.08 8.29
CA VAL A 137 -11.60 -7.34 8.35
C VAL A 137 -12.79 -8.28 8.21
N ALA A 138 -12.72 -9.27 7.32
CA ALA A 138 -13.80 -10.24 7.13
C ALA A 138 -13.98 -11.16 8.34
N CYS A 139 -12.89 -11.60 8.98
CA CYS A 139 -12.94 -12.53 10.12
C CYS A 139 -13.12 -11.83 11.47
N TYR A 140 -12.56 -10.64 11.65
CA TYR A 140 -12.45 -9.95 12.94
C TYR A 140 -12.89 -8.48 12.85
N THR A 141 -14.02 -8.22 12.21
CA THR A 141 -14.53 -6.86 11.93
C THR A 141 -14.54 -5.96 13.17
N SER A 142 -15.06 -6.46 14.30
CA SER A 142 -15.19 -5.67 15.53
C SER A 142 -13.86 -5.23 16.12
N GLN A 143 -12.79 -6.00 15.91
CA GLN A 143 -11.45 -5.64 16.40
C GLN A 143 -10.73 -4.71 15.42
N MET A 144 -11.00 -4.87 14.13
CA MET A 144 -10.42 -4.05 13.07
C MET A 144 -11.03 -2.65 12.96
N THR A 145 -12.14 -2.38 13.63
CA THR A 145 -12.84 -1.08 13.64
C THR A 145 -12.69 -0.33 14.97
N LYS A 146 -11.88 -0.82 15.90
CA LYS A 146 -11.60 -0.14 17.18
C LYS A 146 -10.40 0.78 17.03
N TRP A 147 -10.65 2.07 17.00
CA TRP A 147 -9.62 3.10 16.86
C TRP A 147 -9.39 3.81 18.19
N ILE A 148 -8.15 4.18 18.46
CA ILE A 148 -7.77 4.99 19.63
C ILE A 148 -7.70 6.45 19.19
N ASP A 149 -8.26 7.33 20.01
CA ASP A 149 -8.01 8.77 19.90
C ASP A 149 -6.61 9.06 20.48
N PRO A 150 -5.68 9.65 19.70
CA PRO A 150 -4.36 10.04 20.19
C PRO A 150 -4.41 11.03 21.37
N ALA A 151 -5.49 11.80 21.50
CA ALA A 151 -5.69 12.73 22.61
C ALA A 151 -6.03 12.00 23.92
N SER A 152 -6.60 10.80 23.89
CA SER A 152 -6.97 10.02 25.09
C SER A 152 -5.79 9.32 25.79
N GLY A 153 -4.59 9.35 25.20
CA GLY A 153 -3.39 8.77 25.78
C GLY A 153 -2.74 7.67 24.92
N LYS A 154 -1.60 7.16 25.40
CA LYS A 154 -0.84 6.12 24.69
C LYS A 154 -1.45 4.74 24.93
N ALA A 155 -1.44 3.90 23.90
CA ALA A 155 -1.92 2.54 24.00
C ALA A 155 -1.06 1.69 24.95
N PRO A 156 -1.65 0.89 25.87
CA PRO A 156 -0.91 0.01 26.76
C PRO A 156 -0.19 -1.09 25.97
N LEU A 157 1.01 -1.50 26.43
CA LEU A 157 1.85 -2.48 25.73
C LEU A 157 1.20 -3.88 25.66
N PHE A 158 0.57 -4.32 26.77
CA PHE A 158 -0.08 -5.61 26.90
C PHE A 158 -1.49 -5.45 27.49
N GLY A 159 -2.40 -6.32 27.06
CA GLY A 159 -3.79 -6.32 27.52
C GLY A 159 -4.77 -5.62 26.57
N GLY A 160 -6.06 -5.77 26.85
CA GLY A 160 -7.11 -5.00 26.20
C GLY A 160 -6.98 -3.53 26.59
N ALA A 161 -7.01 -2.65 25.62
CA ALA A 161 -6.95 -1.24 25.93
C ALA A 161 -8.32 -0.79 26.48
N ASP A 162 -8.38 -0.44 27.77
CA ASP A 162 -9.42 0.44 28.31
C ASP A 162 -9.18 1.88 27.82
N VAL A 163 -9.06 2.03 26.50
CA VAL A 163 -8.83 3.32 25.88
C VAL A 163 -10.13 3.73 25.21
N VAL A 164 -10.46 5.02 25.34
CA VAL A 164 -11.63 5.58 24.68
C VAL A 164 -11.51 5.34 23.17
N THR A 165 -12.43 4.56 22.63
CA THR A 165 -12.50 4.33 21.18
C THR A 165 -13.23 5.50 20.55
N ALA A 166 -12.59 6.16 19.59
CA ALA A 166 -13.19 7.21 18.79
C ALA A 166 -13.51 6.71 17.38
N ALA A 167 -14.53 7.27 16.76
CA ALA A 167 -14.78 7.05 15.34
C ALA A 167 -13.70 7.79 14.51
N THR A 168 -13.31 7.21 13.37
CA THR A 168 -12.43 7.94 12.45
C THR A 168 -13.17 9.12 11.82
N PRO A 169 -12.47 10.21 11.44
CA PRO A 169 -13.12 11.35 10.77
C PRO A 169 -13.97 10.93 9.57
N LEU A 170 -13.50 9.96 8.77
CA LEU A 170 -14.26 9.42 7.63
C LEU A 170 -15.52 8.63 8.05
N ALA A 171 -15.47 7.93 9.18
CA ALA A 171 -16.65 7.22 9.69
C ALA A 171 -17.72 8.21 10.17
N MET A 172 -17.33 9.29 10.83
CA MET A 172 -18.23 10.38 11.24
C MET A 172 -18.81 11.11 10.02
N MET A 173 -18.00 11.44 9.02
CA MET A 173 -18.46 12.05 7.76
C MET A 173 -19.51 11.18 7.08
N LYS A 174 -19.33 9.87 7.08
CA LYS A 174 -20.28 8.91 6.50
C LYS A 174 -21.59 8.84 7.31
N GLY A 175 -21.54 9.07 8.61
CA GLY A 175 -22.71 9.19 9.48
C GLY A 175 -23.53 10.47 9.25
N GLY A 176 -23.06 11.39 8.41
CA GLY A 176 -23.69 12.69 8.17
C GLY A 176 -23.27 13.79 9.16
N GLU A 177 -22.31 13.51 10.03
CA GLU A 177 -21.84 14.40 11.11
C GLU A 177 -20.67 15.31 10.65
N PHE A 178 -20.72 15.82 9.40
CA PHE A 178 -19.62 16.61 8.83
C PHE A 178 -19.34 17.89 9.63
N ALA A 179 -20.37 18.53 10.17
CA ALA A 179 -20.22 19.74 11.00
C ALA A 179 -19.44 19.44 12.30
N GLU A 180 -19.68 18.27 12.91
CA GLU A 180 -18.96 17.83 14.11
C GLU A 180 -17.51 17.49 13.79
N VAL A 181 -17.25 16.84 12.66
CA VAL A 181 -15.87 16.54 12.19
C VAL A 181 -15.08 17.82 12.01
N THR A 182 -15.64 18.83 11.36
CA THR A 182 -14.94 20.12 11.14
C THR A 182 -14.74 20.91 12.44
N ALA A 183 -15.59 20.72 13.43
CA ALA A 183 -15.43 21.32 14.75
C ALA A 183 -14.37 20.59 15.61
N GLN A 184 -14.28 19.27 15.49
CA GLN A 184 -13.39 18.45 16.31
C GLN A 184 -11.96 18.32 15.71
N TYR A 185 -11.85 18.17 14.41
CA TYR A 185 -10.58 17.95 13.71
C TYR A 185 -10.31 19.06 12.71
N SER A 186 -9.22 19.82 12.91
CA SER A 186 -8.78 20.77 11.91
C SER A 186 -8.06 20.07 10.73
N LEU A 187 -8.02 20.70 9.56
CA LEU A 187 -7.27 20.18 8.42
C LEU A 187 -5.76 20.01 8.73
N SER A 188 -5.21 20.87 9.58
CA SER A 188 -3.83 20.74 10.05
C SER A 188 -3.64 19.49 10.92
N ASP A 189 -4.60 19.12 11.76
CA ASP A 189 -4.54 17.91 12.57
C ASP A 189 -4.56 16.66 11.70
N MET A 190 -5.37 16.63 10.65
CA MET A 190 -5.39 15.53 9.68
C MET A 190 -4.09 15.43 8.87
N PHE A 191 -3.50 16.57 8.50
CA PHE A 191 -2.24 16.59 7.74
C PHE A 191 -1.05 16.16 8.58
N ILE A 192 -0.94 16.67 9.82
CA ILE A 192 0.16 16.33 10.75
C ILE A 192 -0.02 14.93 11.37
N GLY A 193 -1.29 14.51 11.62
CA GLY A 193 -1.57 13.20 12.19
C GLY A 193 -2.01 13.22 13.65
N ASN A 194 -2.91 14.12 14.00
CA ASN A 194 -3.52 14.20 15.33
C ASN A 194 -4.95 13.63 15.30
N ILE A 195 -5.14 12.51 14.62
CA ILE A 195 -6.42 11.86 14.40
C ILE A 195 -6.36 10.38 14.76
N GLY A 196 -7.50 9.80 15.12
CA GLY A 196 -7.65 8.35 15.27
C GLY A 196 -7.65 7.65 13.91
N GLY A 197 -6.96 6.53 13.81
CA GLY A 197 -6.88 5.77 12.56
C GLY A 197 -5.96 4.54 12.64
N SER A 198 -5.70 3.94 11.49
CA SER A 198 -4.73 2.85 11.35
C SER A 198 -3.31 3.35 11.67
N LEU A 199 -2.45 2.44 12.07
CA LEU A 199 -1.11 2.72 12.58
C LEU A 199 -0.28 3.60 11.63
N GLY A 200 -0.29 3.32 10.32
CA GLY A 200 0.48 4.05 9.31
C GLY A 200 -0.27 5.15 8.59
N GLU A 201 -1.58 5.33 8.83
CA GLU A 201 -2.44 6.24 8.06
C GLU A 201 -2.65 7.60 8.74
N ILE A 202 -2.14 7.78 9.96
CA ILE A 202 -2.42 8.94 10.80
C ILE A 202 -1.92 10.24 10.15
N SER A 203 -0.69 10.25 9.63
CA SER A 203 -0.04 11.46 9.12
C SER A 203 0.10 11.44 7.60
N ALA A 204 -0.73 12.21 6.91
CA ALA A 204 -0.62 12.39 5.47
C ALA A 204 0.73 13.05 5.09
N MET A 205 1.25 13.96 5.91
CA MET A 205 2.53 14.64 5.70
C MET A 205 3.70 13.65 5.66
N MET A 206 3.80 12.74 6.63
CA MET A 206 4.92 11.79 6.71
C MET A 206 4.87 10.77 5.57
N LEU A 207 3.67 10.34 5.17
CA LEU A 207 3.47 9.47 4.01
C LEU A 207 3.83 10.18 2.70
N LEU A 208 3.50 11.46 2.58
CA LEU A 208 3.86 12.27 1.42
C LEU A 208 5.38 12.45 1.31
N ILE A 209 6.08 12.72 2.42
CA ILE A 209 7.55 12.79 2.45
C ILE A 209 8.16 11.46 1.97
N GLY A 210 7.68 10.32 2.48
CA GLY A 210 8.13 9.01 2.05
C GLY A 210 7.81 8.73 0.57
N GLY A 211 6.61 9.09 0.11
CA GLY A 211 6.19 8.94 -1.29
C GLY A 211 7.02 9.77 -2.25
N VAL A 212 7.29 11.03 -1.92
CA VAL A 212 8.17 11.93 -2.70
C VAL A 212 9.60 11.37 -2.76
N TYR A 213 10.13 10.86 -1.64
CA TYR A 213 11.42 10.18 -1.62
C TYR A 213 11.47 9.01 -2.63
N LEU A 214 10.44 8.15 -2.66
CA LEU A 214 10.40 7.03 -3.60
C LEU A 214 10.31 7.47 -5.07
N ILE A 215 9.56 8.56 -5.36
CA ILE A 215 9.51 9.16 -6.71
C ILE A 215 10.88 9.70 -7.09
N PHE A 216 11.54 10.41 -6.20
CA PHE A 216 12.87 10.99 -6.45
C PHE A 216 13.94 9.92 -6.69
N ARG A 217 13.89 8.83 -5.93
CA ARG A 217 14.72 7.63 -6.11
C ARG A 217 14.33 6.83 -7.37
N LYS A 218 13.25 7.20 -8.07
CA LYS A 218 12.69 6.47 -9.23
C LYS A 218 12.27 5.04 -8.91
N VAL A 219 12.01 4.74 -7.65
CA VAL A 219 11.48 3.44 -7.20
C VAL A 219 10.03 3.32 -7.64
N ILE A 220 9.24 4.39 -7.55
CA ILE A 220 7.86 4.41 -8.03
C ILE A 220 7.65 5.47 -9.11
N SER A 221 6.68 5.23 -9.99
CA SER A 221 6.25 6.20 -10.99
C SER A 221 5.15 7.11 -10.42
N TRP A 222 5.20 8.40 -10.73
CA TRP A 222 4.24 9.40 -10.25
C TRP A 222 2.81 9.24 -10.81
N GLN A 223 2.65 8.48 -11.89
CA GLN A 223 1.38 8.35 -12.62
C GLN A 223 0.25 7.76 -11.74
N ILE A 224 0.53 6.69 -11.00
CA ILE A 224 -0.47 6.03 -10.16
C ILE A 224 -0.91 6.93 -8.99
N PRO A 225 0.02 7.47 -8.15
CA PRO A 225 -0.37 8.32 -7.03
C PRO A 225 -1.15 9.57 -7.46
N VAL A 226 -0.68 10.26 -8.51
CA VAL A 226 -1.34 11.47 -9.00
C VAL A 226 -2.71 11.18 -9.59
N ALA A 227 -2.85 10.12 -10.39
CA ALA A 227 -4.13 9.72 -10.97
C ALA A 227 -5.11 9.29 -9.88
N TYR A 228 -4.66 8.52 -8.89
CA TYR A 228 -5.51 8.03 -7.80
C TYR A 228 -6.02 9.19 -6.92
N ILE A 229 -5.10 9.97 -6.34
CA ILE A 229 -5.44 11.09 -5.47
C ILE A 229 -6.24 12.14 -6.24
N GLY A 230 -5.84 12.46 -7.49
CA GLY A 230 -6.53 13.41 -8.33
C GLY A 230 -7.97 13.01 -8.65
N THR A 231 -8.21 11.73 -8.94
CA THR A 231 -9.58 11.23 -9.19
C THR A 231 -10.45 11.32 -7.94
N VAL A 232 -9.92 10.95 -6.77
CA VAL A 232 -10.65 11.10 -5.51
C VAL A 232 -10.95 12.58 -5.24
N ALA A 233 -9.98 13.47 -5.41
CA ALA A 233 -10.16 14.91 -5.20
C ALA A 233 -11.23 15.49 -6.14
N VAL A 234 -11.16 15.20 -7.43
CA VAL A 234 -12.13 15.70 -8.43
C VAL A 234 -13.54 15.19 -8.11
N LEU A 235 -13.71 13.90 -7.84
CA LEU A 235 -15.03 13.34 -7.60
C LEU A 235 -15.65 13.84 -6.29
N THR A 236 -14.88 13.96 -5.22
CA THR A 236 -15.38 14.46 -3.94
C THR A 236 -15.64 15.96 -3.97
N PHE A 237 -14.95 16.70 -4.84
CA PHE A 237 -15.25 18.13 -5.09
C PHE A 237 -16.53 18.32 -5.90
N LEU A 238 -16.74 17.48 -6.96
CA LEU A 238 -17.94 17.58 -7.82
C LEU A 238 -19.21 17.09 -7.13
N PHE A 239 -19.11 16.14 -6.21
CA PHE A 239 -20.23 15.52 -5.51
C PHE A 239 -20.08 15.66 -3.98
N PRO A 240 -20.05 16.88 -3.43
CA PRO A 240 -19.91 17.06 -1.98
C PRO A 240 -21.20 16.61 -1.27
N GLN A 241 -21.04 15.95 -0.12
CA GLN A 241 -22.14 15.64 0.79
C GLN A 241 -22.16 16.58 2.01
N GLY A 242 -21.23 17.55 2.07
CA GLY A 242 -21.12 18.58 3.09
C GLY A 242 -21.47 19.97 2.55
N ASN A 243 -21.53 20.96 3.46
CA ASN A 243 -21.90 22.35 3.13
C ASN A 243 -20.84 23.09 2.30
N ASP A 244 -19.56 22.66 2.37
CA ASP A 244 -18.45 23.26 1.63
C ASP A 244 -17.69 22.18 0.84
N ALA A 245 -17.71 22.31 -0.49
CA ALA A 245 -17.10 21.36 -1.41
C ALA A 245 -15.57 21.24 -1.24
N MET A 246 -14.91 22.37 -0.94
CA MET A 246 -13.45 22.37 -0.77
C MET A 246 -13.05 21.63 0.51
N SER A 247 -13.70 21.95 1.61
CA SER A 247 -13.45 21.26 2.88
C SER A 247 -13.81 19.78 2.76
N TRP A 248 -14.95 19.43 2.16
CA TRP A 248 -15.34 18.04 1.92
C TRP A 248 -14.27 17.26 1.15
N MET A 249 -13.76 17.83 0.05
CA MET A 249 -12.69 17.24 -0.74
C MET A 249 -11.43 17.03 0.10
N LEU A 250 -10.97 18.05 0.83
CA LEU A 250 -9.74 17.98 1.61
C LEU A 250 -9.80 16.91 2.72
N TYR A 251 -10.93 16.83 3.44
CA TYR A 251 -11.13 15.79 4.46
C TYR A 251 -11.14 14.39 3.85
N ASN A 252 -11.73 14.21 2.66
CA ASN A 252 -11.71 12.93 1.96
C ASN A 252 -10.33 12.55 1.43
N VAL A 253 -9.53 13.52 1.00
CA VAL A 253 -8.17 13.28 0.48
C VAL A 253 -7.20 12.99 1.64
N LEU A 254 -7.28 13.74 2.73
CA LEU A 254 -6.36 13.58 3.87
C LEU A 254 -6.73 12.38 4.77
N GLY A 255 -7.99 11.95 4.74
CA GLY A 255 -8.50 10.87 5.58
C GLY A 255 -8.39 9.48 4.94
N GLY A 256 -8.40 8.43 5.77
CA GLY A 256 -8.64 7.04 5.38
C GLY A 256 -7.55 6.37 4.55
N GLY A 257 -6.30 6.61 4.84
CA GLY A 257 -5.20 5.86 4.26
C GLY A 257 -4.98 6.02 2.76
N LEU A 258 -5.58 7.06 2.14
CA LEU A 258 -5.44 7.29 0.70
C LEU A 258 -3.98 7.48 0.29
N PHE A 259 -3.20 8.25 1.07
CA PHE A 259 -1.77 8.46 0.80
C PHE A 259 -0.96 7.16 0.92
N LEU A 260 -1.19 6.36 1.97
CA LEU A 260 -0.53 5.06 2.12
C LEU A 260 -0.88 4.14 0.95
N GLY A 261 -2.16 4.06 0.60
CA GLY A 261 -2.64 3.25 -0.54
C GLY A 261 -2.05 3.71 -1.87
N ALA A 262 -2.08 5.00 -2.15
CA ALA A 262 -1.65 5.55 -3.44
C ALA A 262 -0.14 5.48 -3.68
N PHE A 263 0.69 5.76 -2.65
CA PHE A 263 2.15 5.81 -2.80
C PHE A 263 2.84 4.47 -2.56
N PHE A 264 2.33 3.62 -1.67
CA PHE A 264 3.05 2.42 -1.22
C PHE A 264 2.39 1.09 -1.60
N MET A 265 1.08 1.09 -1.84
CA MET A 265 0.34 -0.16 -2.09
C MET A 265 -0.15 -0.30 -3.52
N ALA A 266 -0.66 0.78 -4.12
CA ALA A 266 -1.10 0.78 -5.53
C ALA A 266 0.08 0.78 -6.52
N THR A 267 1.26 1.18 -6.06
CA THR A 267 2.51 1.22 -6.85
C THR A 267 3.34 -0.06 -6.75
N ASP A 268 2.78 -1.14 -6.20
CA ASP A 268 3.47 -2.44 -6.14
C ASP A 268 3.80 -2.93 -7.57
N TYR A 269 5.07 -3.27 -7.81
CA TYR A 269 5.57 -3.67 -9.14
C TYR A 269 4.86 -4.88 -9.74
N VAL A 270 4.39 -5.80 -8.90
CA VAL A 270 3.82 -7.07 -9.36
C VAL A 270 2.36 -6.93 -9.73
N THR A 271 1.63 -6.11 -9.00
CA THR A 271 0.16 -6.02 -9.08
C THR A 271 -0.34 -4.79 -9.81
N SER A 272 0.57 -3.88 -10.23
CA SER A 272 0.23 -2.69 -11.01
C SER A 272 0.61 -2.84 -12.50
N PRO A 273 -0.05 -2.09 -13.41
CA PRO A 273 0.26 -2.13 -14.83
C PRO A 273 1.67 -1.64 -15.17
N VAL A 274 2.29 -2.28 -16.18
CA VAL A 274 3.65 -1.96 -16.63
C VAL A 274 3.70 -0.66 -17.45
N THR A 275 2.66 -0.37 -18.23
CA THR A 275 2.66 0.77 -19.15
C THR A 275 2.21 2.05 -18.47
N LYS A 276 2.83 3.20 -18.82
CA LYS A 276 2.46 4.52 -18.26
C LYS A 276 0.97 4.85 -18.47
N LYS A 277 0.39 4.48 -19.62
CA LYS A 277 -1.05 4.64 -19.89
C LYS A 277 -1.89 3.72 -19.01
N GLY A 278 -1.44 2.47 -18.84
CA GLY A 278 -2.09 1.52 -17.95
C GLY A 278 -2.08 1.99 -16.51
N GLN A 279 -0.98 2.57 -16.04
CA GLN A 279 -0.85 3.14 -14.70
C GLN A 279 -1.83 4.28 -14.43
N LEU A 280 -2.06 5.16 -15.42
CA LEU A 280 -3.08 6.22 -15.31
C LEU A 280 -4.49 5.63 -15.20
N ILE A 281 -4.83 4.67 -16.08
CA ILE A 281 -6.14 3.99 -16.06
C ILE A 281 -6.34 3.26 -14.73
N PHE A 282 -5.31 2.58 -14.23
CA PHE A 282 -5.32 1.89 -12.95
C PHE A 282 -5.56 2.87 -11.77
N GLY A 283 -4.84 3.99 -11.73
CA GLY A 283 -5.00 5.01 -10.70
C GLY A 283 -6.40 5.64 -10.72
N ILE A 284 -6.93 5.96 -11.91
CA ILE A 284 -8.30 6.48 -12.08
C ILE A 284 -9.32 5.43 -11.59
N GLY A 285 -9.16 4.16 -11.98
CA GLY A 285 -10.02 3.08 -11.54
C GLY A 285 -10.02 2.89 -10.02
N CYS A 286 -8.85 2.92 -9.38
CA CYS A 286 -8.74 2.90 -7.93
C CYS A 286 -9.49 4.07 -7.28
N GLY A 287 -9.35 5.30 -7.83
CA GLY A 287 -10.04 6.49 -7.34
C GLY A 287 -11.55 6.39 -7.44
N LEU A 288 -12.07 5.98 -8.59
CA LEU A 288 -13.51 5.77 -8.82
C LEU A 288 -14.10 4.78 -7.83
N ILE A 289 -13.48 3.60 -7.68
CA ILE A 289 -13.98 2.56 -6.77
C ILE A 289 -13.88 3.02 -5.31
N THR A 290 -12.82 3.74 -4.93
CA THR A 290 -12.68 4.28 -3.56
C THR A 290 -13.83 5.24 -3.22
N VAL A 291 -14.13 6.20 -4.09
CA VAL A 291 -15.23 7.15 -3.87
C VAL A 291 -16.57 6.43 -3.88
N PHE A 292 -16.77 5.48 -4.78
CA PHE A 292 -17.98 4.66 -4.81
C PHE A 292 -18.21 3.91 -3.50
N ILE A 293 -17.17 3.26 -2.94
CA ILE A 293 -17.28 2.55 -1.66
C ILE A 293 -17.51 3.52 -0.51
N ARG A 294 -16.87 4.69 -0.49
CA ARG A 294 -17.07 5.71 0.54
C ARG A 294 -18.50 6.23 0.57
N TYR A 295 -19.12 6.45 -0.59
CA TYR A 295 -20.46 7.03 -0.70
C TYR A 295 -21.57 5.99 -0.55
N PHE A 296 -21.42 4.83 -1.17
CA PHE A 296 -22.47 3.81 -1.26
C PHE A 296 -22.18 2.51 -0.50
N GLY A 297 -20.91 2.21 -0.20
CA GLY A 297 -20.53 0.99 0.50
C GLY A 297 -20.78 1.06 2.01
N SER A 298 -20.56 -0.04 2.73
CA SER A 298 -20.67 -0.10 4.20
C SER A 298 -19.40 0.39 4.91
N TYR A 299 -18.24 0.28 4.26
CA TYR A 299 -16.96 0.67 4.84
C TYR A 299 -16.64 2.15 4.57
N PRO A 300 -16.11 2.90 5.57
CA PRO A 300 -15.78 4.31 5.37
C PRO A 300 -14.52 4.55 4.53
N GLU A 301 -13.55 3.63 4.51
CA GLU A 301 -12.24 3.85 3.88
C GLU A 301 -12.19 3.51 2.38
N GLY A 302 -12.56 2.31 1.99
CA GLY A 302 -12.63 1.86 0.60
C GLY A 302 -11.29 1.59 -0.12
N VAL A 303 -10.16 2.15 0.33
CA VAL A 303 -8.85 2.08 -0.35
C VAL A 303 -8.35 0.66 -0.53
N CYS A 304 -8.46 -0.17 0.51
CA CYS A 304 -8.03 -1.57 0.48
C CYS A 304 -8.74 -2.36 -0.64
N TYR A 305 -10.06 -2.29 -0.67
CA TYR A 305 -10.87 -3.04 -1.65
C TYR A 305 -10.73 -2.49 -3.06
N SER A 306 -10.58 -1.16 -3.22
CA SER A 306 -10.39 -0.56 -4.54
C SER A 306 -9.10 -1.04 -5.21
N ILE A 307 -8.00 -1.09 -4.47
CA ILE A 307 -6.72 -1.60 -4.98
C ILE A 307 -6.81 -3.08 -5.30
N LEU A 308 -7.42 -3.91 -4.41
CA LEU A 308 -7.57 -5.35 -4.65
C LEU A 308 -8.40 -5.64 -5.92
N VAL A 309 -9.51 -4.93 -6.12
CA VAL A 309 -10.34 -5.07 -7.33
C VAL A 309 -9.54 -4.67 -8.57
N MET A 310 -8.82 -3.56 -8.52
CA MET A 310 -8.03 -3.10 -9.66
C MET A 310 -6.82 -4.01 -9.93
N ASN A 311 -6.23 -4.63 -8.92
CA ASN A 311 -5.20 -5.66 -9.10
C ASN A 311 -5.72 -6.84 -9.95
N CYS A 312 -6.96 -7.29 -9.72
CA CYS A 312 -7.60 -8.31 -10.56
C CYS A 312 -7.77 -7.86 -12.02
N CYS A 313 -7.93 -6.56 -12.25
CA CYS A 313 -8.11 -5.99 -13.60
C CYS A 313 -6.79 -5.67 -14.32
N THR A 314 -5.64 -5.74 -13.65
CA THR A 314 -4.33 -5.32 -14.19
C THR A 314 -3.98 -6.03 -15.49
N TRP A 315 -4.20 -7.34 -15.59
CA TRP A 315 -3.90 -8.11 -16.80
C TRP A 315 -4.75 -7.65 -18.01
N ILE A 316 -6.00 -7.21 -17.79
CA ILE A 316 -6.86 -6.66 -18.82
C ILE A 316 -6.29 -5.32 -19.28
N ILE A 317 -5.95 -4.44 -18.34
CA ILE A 317 -5.37 -3.14 -18.62
C ILE A 317 -4.09 -3.29 -19.44
N ASP A 318 -3.18 -4.16 -19.04
CA ASP A 318 -1.93 -4.42 -19.74
C ASP A 318 -2.16 -4.98 -21.14
N LYS A 319 -3.15 -5.86 -21.34
CA LYS A 319 -3.50 -6.39 -22.66
C LYS A 319 -3.87 -5.28 -23.64
N TYR A 320 -4.66 -4.28 -23.20
CA TYR A 320 -5.13 -3.19 -24.07
C TYR A 320 -4.16 -2.00 -24.16
N THR A 321 -3.21 -1.87 -23.24
CA THR A 321 -2.25 -0.75 -23.22
C THR A 321 -0.87 -1.12 -23.75
N LYS A 322 -0.66 -2.35 -24.22
CA LYS A 322 0.62 -2.78 -24.81
C LYS A 322 1.06 -1.85 -25.93
N PRO A 323 2.30 -1.36 -25.92
CA PRO A 323 2.85 -0.59 -27.03
C PRO A 323 3.00 -1.49 -28.28
N THR A 324 2.83 -0.92 -29.45
CA THR A 324 3.14 -1.62 -30.71
C THR A 324 4.63 -1.92 -30.77
N ARG A 325 4.98 -3.14 -31.23
CA ARG A 325 6.37 -3.54 -31.39
C ARG A 325 7.06 -2.63 -32.40
N PHE A 326 8.34 -2.35 -32.16
CA PHE A 326 9.15 -1.56 -33.09
C PHE A 326 9.19 -2.23 -34.47
N GLY A 327 9.03 -1.46 -35.55
CA GLY A 327 9.05 -1.98 -36.93
C GLY A 327 7.73 -2.60 -37.42
N VAL A 328 6.69 -2.68 -36.59
CA VAL A 328 5.38 -3.20 -37.01
C VAL A 328 4.44 -2.02 -37.37
N ASP A 329 3.98 -1.99 -38.61
CA ASP A 329 2.98 -0.99 -39.04
C ASP A 329 1.67 -1.14 -38.26
N LYS A 330 1.16 -0.04 -37.68
CA LYS A 330 -0.07 -0.05 -36.87
C LYS A 330 -1.28 -0.57 -37.66
N LYS A 331 -1.30 -0.43 -38.98
CA LYS A 331 -2.37 -0.96 -39.85
C LYS A 331 -2.29 -2.48 -39.95
N ALA A 332 -1.11 -3.02 -40.25
CA ALA A 332 -0.89 -4.46 -40.36
C ALA A 332 -1.13 -5.20 -39.00
N ALA A 333 -0.77 -4.59 -37.88
CA ALA A 333 -1.05 -5.15 -36.55
C ALA A 333 -2.56 -5.19 -36.23
N LYS A 334 -3.35 -4.20 -36.68
CA LYS A 334 -4.80 -4.20 -36.49
C LYS A 334 -5.50 -5.23 -37.39
N GLU A 335 -4.99 -5.47 -38.57
CA GLU A 335 -5.54 -6.49 -39.50
C GLU A 335 -5.21 -7.91 -39.02
N ALA A 336 -4.00 -8.15 -38.47
CA ALA A 336 -3.62 -9.41 -37.89
C ALA A 336 -4.40 -9.74 -36.57
N ALA A 337 -4.84 -8.74 -35.83
CA ALA A 337 -5.67 -8.93 -34.63
C ALA A 337 -7.16 -9.15 -34.91
N LYS A 338 -7.60 -8.94 -36.16
CA LYS A 338 -8.99 -9.18 -36.63
C LYS A 338 -9.19 -10.56 -37.28
N LYS A 339 -8.11 -11.25 -37.60
CA LYS A 339 -8.08 -12.64 -38.03
C LYS A 339 -7.82 -13.56 -36.80
#